data_fd5b46e95852520296b545b2e2251a98
#
_entry.id   fd5b46e95852520296b545b2e2251a98
#
_cell.length_a   1.000
_cell.length_b   1.000
_cell.length_c   1.000
_cell.angle_alpha   90.00
_cell.angle_beta   90.00
_cell.angle_gamma   90.00
#
_symmetry.space_group_name_H-M   'P 1'
#
loop_
_entity.id
_entity.type
_entity.pdbx_description
1 polymer ?
#
loop_
_entity_poly.entity_id
_entity_poly.type
_entity_poly.pdbx_seq_one_letter_code
_entity_poly.pdbx_strand_id
1 'polypeptide(L)'
;MALSEKTLEINICAQLAEHIRAKYGLRVFWYGLTQAEEAKLGYDTSFKVGALQTVFQFKAPKSLLTRTSYVRSSGVSMKAGGYVYDVPHAQMQTLLGHVTANPQIVGFYCFPTVFNVPPSNFMLDKTLLVGLSGLISLPPSSRSNGDHRAYIYPAGAGVGTAWFCSDPLKLGASNIVDVVNGLIDQWIKDDFPPSLNEKRPFQAEDEAAWGGVVMSILPPRAA
;
A
#
# COMPACT_ATOMS: atom_id res chain seq x y z
N MET A 1 -23.33 1.02 6.97
CA MET A 1 -22.64 -0.28 7.08
C MET A 1 -21.15 0.01 6.93
N ALA A 2 -20.32 -0.43 7.87
CA ALA A 2 -18.88 -0.25 7.76
C ALA A 2 -18.33 -1.09 6.60
N LEU A 3 -17.37 -0.54 5.86
CA LEU A 3 -16.71 -1.25 4.77
C LEU A 3 -15.76 -2.32 5.34
N SER A 4 -15.80 -3.53 4.78
CA SER A 4 -14.84 -4.57 5.12
C SER A 4 -13.46 -4.29 4.49
N GLU A 5 -12.40 -4.87 5.06
CA GLU A 5 -11.04 -4.80 4.52
C GLU A 5 -11.02 -5.27 3.05
N LYS A 6 -11.68 -6.39 2.74
CA LYS A 6 -11.78 -6.92 1.37
C LYS A 6 -12.55 -6.00 0.41
N THR A 7 -13.60 -5.32 0.89
CA THR A 7 -14.31 -4.33 0.07
C THR A 7 -13.43 -3.15 -0.28
N LEU A 8 -12.66 -2.66 0.70
CA LEU A 8 -11.71 -1.56 0.50
C LEU A 8 -10.61 -1.96 -0.48
N GLU A 9 -10.00 -3.12 -0.28
CA GLU A 9 -8.96 -3.67 -1.16
C GLU A 9 -9.42 -3.72 -2.62
N ILE A 10 -10.54 -4.39 -2.91
CA ILE A 10 -11.04 -4.58 -4.28
C ILE A 10 -11.28 -3.22 -4.97
N ASN A 11 -11.93 -2.28 -4.28
CA ASN A 11 -12.26 -0.99 -4.88
C ASN A 11 -11.03 -0.10 -5.08
N ILE A 12 -10.09 -0.10 -4.13
CA ILE A 12 -8.84 0.67 -4.23
C ILE A 12 -7.97 0.10 -5.35
N CYS A 13 -7.80 -1.21 -5.43
CA CYS A 13 -7.04 -1.86 -6.50
C CYS A 13 -7.64 -1.59 -7.88
N ALA A 14 -8.97 -1.63 -8.02
CA ALA A 14 -9.65 -1.33 -9.28
C ALA A 14 -9.42 0.13 -9.72
N GLN A 15 -9.61 1.09 -8.80
CA GLN A 15 -9.38 2.52 -9.09
C GLN A 15 -7.91 2.79 -9.39
N LEU A 16 -6.98 2.14 -8.68
CA LEU A 16 -5.54 2.31 -8.93
C LEU A 16 -5.13 1.74 -10.29
N ALA A 17 -5.67 0.58 -10.68
CA ALA A 17 -5.45 0.01 -12.03
C ALA A 17 -5.95 0.96 -13.13
N GLU A 18 -7.12 1.59 -12.94
CA GLU A 18 -7.65 2.58 -13.87
C GLU A 18 -6.78 3.83 -13.94
N HIS A 19 -6.32 4.34 -12.78
CA HIS A 19 -5.40 5.46 -12.71
C HIS A 19 -4.08 5.19 -13.46
N ILE A 20 -3.47 4.01 -13.21
CA ILE A 20 -2.21 3.61 -13.88
C ILE A 20 -2.42 3.50 -15.39
N ARG A 21 -3.54 2.91 -15.81
CA ARG A 21 -3.88 2.81 -17.23
C ARG A 21 -4.08 4.18 -17.87
N ALA A 22 -4.77 5.09 -17.20
CA ALA A 22 -5.03 6.43 -17.72
C ALA A 22 -3.76 7.28 -17.83
N LYS A 23 -2.88 7.21 -16.83
CA LYS A 23 -1.67 8.03 -16.74
C LYS A 23 -0.52 7.48 -17.58
N TYR A 24 -0.30 6.16 -17.55
CA TYR A 24 0.89 5.52 -18.13
C TYR A 24 0.59 4.64 -19.34
N GLY A 25 -0.67 4.36 -19.66
CA GLY A 25 -1.05 3.39 -20.68
C GLY A 25 -0.82 1.93 -20.26
N LEU A 26 -0.38 1.69 -19.02
CA LEU A 26 -0.03 0.37 -18.51
C LEU A 26 -1.26 -0.39 -18.01
N ARG A 27 -1.27 -1.72 -18.23
CA ARG A 27 -2.23 -2.62 -17.61
C ARG A 27 -1.57 -3.29 -16.42
N VAL A 28 -2.24 -3.23 -15.26
CA VAL A 28 -1.78 -3.87 -14.03
C VAL A 28 -2.61 -5.11 -13.77
N PHE A 29 -1.93 -6.20 -13.48
CA PHE A 29 -2.55 -7.42 -12.99
C PHE A 29 -2.33 -7.51 -11.47
N TRP A 30 -3.42 -7.64 -10.73
CA TRP A 30 -3.40 -7.78 -9.28
C TRP A 30 -3.39 -9.25 -8.89
N TYR A 31 -2.46 -9.62 -8.02
CA TYR A 31 -2.40 -10.93 -7.39
C TYR A 31 -3.03 -10.85 -6.01
N GLY A 32 -4.27 -11.32 -5.91
CA GLY A 32 -4.89 -11.58 -4.61
C GLY A 32 -4.42 -12.94 -4.09
N LEU A 33 -4.13 -13.01 -2.80
CA LEU A 33 -3.71 -14.23 -2.15
C LEU A 33 -4.91 -15.02 -1.59
N THR A 34 -4.75 -16.32 -1.46
CA THR A 34 -5.63 -17.13 -0.63
C THR A 34 -5.36 -16.87 0.85
N GLN A 35 -6.30 -17.17 1.74
CA GLN A 35 -6.10 -17.00 3.18
C GLN A 35 -4.87 -17.75 3.72
N ALA A 36 -4.55 -18.92 3.15
CA ALA A 36 -3.35 -19.68 3.54
C ALA A 36 -2.06 -18.97 3.10
N GLU A 37 -2.05 -18.36 1.93
CA GLU A 37 -0.93 -17.56 1.43
C GLU A 37 -0.79 -16.24 2.20
N GLU A 38 -1.90 -15.55 2.48
CA GLU A 38 -1.92 -14.35 3.33
C GLU A 38 -1.32 -14.63 4.71
N ALA A 39 -1.70 -15.75 5.34
CA ALA A 39 -1.15 -16.16 6.63
C ALA A 39 0.37 -16.43 6.56
N LYS A 40 0.87 -16.92 5.43
CA LYS A 40 2.28 -17.26 5.22
C LYS A 40 3.13 -16.05 4.80
N LEU A 41 2.57 -15.13 4.03
CA LEU A 41 3.30 -14.02 3.39
C LEU A 41 3.04 -12.68 4.09
N GLY A 42 1.91 -12.54 4.78
CA GLY A 42 1.56 -11.38 5.59
C GLY A 42 1.00 -10.19 4.82
N TYR A 43 0.64 -10.34 3.53
CA TYR A 43 0.01 -9.28 2.73
C TYR A 43 -1.24 -9.80 1.99
N ASP A 44 -2.09 -8.89 1.54
CA ASP A 44 -3.38 -9.23 0.90
C ASP A 44 -3.26 -9.34 -0.61
N THR A 45 -2.51 -8.42 -1.22
CA THR A 45 -2.40 -8.33 -2.68
C THR A 45 -1.07 -7.73 -3.11
N SER A 46 -0.71 -7.99 -4.35
CA SER A 46 0.49 -7.41 -4.97
C SER A 46 0.30 -7.11 -6.44
N PHE A 47 1.16 -6.26 -6.98
CA PHE A 47 1.39 -6.12 -8.42
C PHE A 47 2.88 -5.96 -8.71
N LYS A 48 3.25 -6.18 -9.97
CA LYS A 48 4.63 -6.00 -10.43
C LYS A 48 4.74 -4.86 -11.42
N VAL A 49 5.85 -4.13 -11.32
CA VAL A 49 6.30 -3.14 -12.31
C VAL A 49 7.76 -3.48 -12.61
N GLY A 50 8.01 -4.02 -13.81
CA GLY A 50 9.32 -4.57 -14.13
C GLY A 50 9.73 -5.68 -13.15
N ALA A 51 10.96 -5.62 -12.64
CA ALA A 51 11.46 -6.55 -11.64
C ALA A 51 10.95 -6.27 -10.23
N LEU A 52 10.42 -5.06 -9.97
CA LEU A 52 9.94 -4.65 -8.66
C LEU A 52 8.53 -5.19 -8.40
N GLN A 53 8.38 -5.94 -7.32
CA GLN A 53 7.08 -6.34 -6.80
C GLN A 53 6.65 -5.39 -5.67
N THR A 54 5.45 -4.86 -5.78
CA THR A 54 4.83 -4.05 -4.72
C THR A 54 3.76 -4.88 -4.02
N VAL A 55 3.85 -4.98 -2.70
CA VAL A 55 2.90 -5.74 -1.87
C VAL A 55 2.16 -4.79 -0.93
N PHE A 56 0.87 -5.05 -0.74
CA PHE A 56 -0.02 -4.24 0.08
C PHE A 56 -0.72 -5.09 1.12
N GLN A 57 -0.70 -4.59 2.37
CA GLN A 57 -1.52 -5.09 3.46
C GLN A 57 -2.56 -4.03 3.79
N PHE A 58 -3.81 -4.31 3.47
CA PHE A 58 -4.93 -3.41 3.77
C PHE A 58 -5.36 -3.51 5.22
N LYS A 59 -5.86 -2.40 5.76
CA LYS A 59 -6.50 -2.34 7.08
C LYS A 59 -7.76 -1.50 7.00
N ALA A 60 -8.86 -2.04 7.49
CA ALA A 60 -10.10 -1.28 7.63
C ALA A 60 -10.08 -0.42 8.91
N PRO A 61 -10.56 0.82 8.85
CA PRO A 61 -10.65 1.66 10.04
C PRO A 61 -11.69 1.11 11.03
N LYS A 62 -11.31 1.00 12.30
CA LYS A 62 -12.19 0.54 13.38
C LYS A 62 -13.07 1.66 13.92
N SER A 63 -12.50 2.86 14.05
CA SER A 63 -13.18 4.02 14.58
C SER A 63 -12.51 5.32 14.17
N LEU A 64 -13.22 6.42 14.27
CA LEU A 64 -12.67 7.78 14.24
C LEU A 64 -12.52 8.29 15.67
N LEU A 65 -11.37 8.85 15.97
CA LEU A 65 -11.12 9.47 17.26
C LEU A 65 -11.85 10.82 17.32
N THR A 66 -12.96 10.89 18.04
CA THR A 66 -13.81 12.08 18.12
C THR A 66 -13.34 13.11 19.17
N ARG A 67 -12.46 12.68 20.08
CA ARG A 67 -11.86 13.51 21.14
C ARG A 67 -10.43 13.12 21.38
N THR A 68 -9.65 14.02 21.98
CA THR A 68 -8.29 13.71 22.42
C THR A 68 -8.31 12.54 23.42
N SER A 69 -7.47 11.57 23.20
CA SER A 69 -7.33 10.36 24.03
C SER A 69 -5.88 10.17 24.44
N TYR A 70 -5.66 9.96 25.72
CA TYR A 70 -4.34 9.63 26.25
C TYR A 70 -4.09 8.12 26.15
N VAL A 71 -3.03 7.74 25.46
CA VAL A 71 -2.62 6.35 25.33
C VAL A 71 -1.59 6.02 26.40
N ARG A 72 -2.04 5.35 27.48
CA ARG A 72 -1.21 5.07 28.68
C ARG A 72 0.07 4.31 28.36
N SER A 73 0.00 3.35 27.43
CA SER A 73 1.14 2.49 27.07
C SER A 73 2.30 3.25 26.42
N SER A 74 2.01 4.37 25.75
CA SER A 74 3.01 5.18 25.05
C SER A 74 3.25 6.56 25.67
N GLY A 75 2.45 6.94 26.65
CA GLY A 75 2.55 8.28 27.25
C GLY A 75 2.12 9.42 26.31
N VAL A 76 1.49 9.12 25.17
CA VAL A 76 1.18 10.11 24.13
C VAL A 76 -0.32 10.43 24.09
N SER A 77 -0.63 11.70 23.91
CA SER A 77 -2.00 12.17 23.69
C SER A 77 -2.31 12.18 22.18
N MET A 78 -3.26 11.34 21.78
CA MET A 78 -3.78 11.30 20.41
C MET A 78 -4.89 12.34 20.25
N LYS A 79 -4.75 13.24 19.27
CA LYS A 79 -5.73 14.29 18.98
C LYS A 79 -6.98 13.71 18.31
N ALA A 80 -8.10 14.40 18.41
CA ALA A 80 -9.29 14.10 17.60
C ALA A 80 -8.99 14.15 16.09
N GLY A 81 -9.78 13.43 15.29
CA GLY A 81 -9.64 13.36 13.84
C GLY A 81 -8.76 12.21 13.31
N GLY A 82 -8.12 11.45 14.21
CA GLY A 82 -7.34 10.27 13.82
C GLY A 82 -8.23 9.06 13.53
N TYR A 83 -7.97 8.35 12.44
CA TYR A 83 -8.55 7.04 12.15
C TYR A 83 -7.78 5.95 12.90
N VAL A 84 -8.51 5.06 13.54
CA VAL A 84 -7.94 4.02 14.40
C VAL A 84 -7.99 2.67 13.71
N TYR A 85 -6.85 1.96 13.71
CA TYR A 85 -6.70 0.63 13.11
C TYR A 85 -6.07 -0.33 14.10
N ASP A 86 -6.41 -1.62 13.98
CA ASP A 86 -5.65 -2.68 14.64
C ASP A 86 -4.68 -3.30 13.61
N VAL A 87 -3.43 -3.43 14.02
CA VAL A 87 -2.35 -4.01 13.22
C VAL A 87 -1.78 -5.20 13.99
N PRO A 88 -2.12 -6.44 13.60
CA PRO A 88 -1.62 -7.64 14.26
C PRO A 88 -0.10 -7.72 14.18
N HIS A 89 0.57 -7.85 15.34
CA HIS A 89 2.03 -7.88 15.40
C HIS A 89 2.61 -9.07 14.63
N ALA A 90 2.02 -10.26 14.79
CA ALA A 90 2.47 -11.46 14.09
C ALA A 90 2.40 -11.31 12.56
N GLN A 91 1.30 -10.75 12.03
CA GLN A 91 1.14 -10.48 10.60
C GLN A 91 2.19 -9.46 10.11
N MET A 92 2.42 -8.40 10.90
CA MET A 92 3.43 -7.40 10.60
C MET A 92 4.83 -8.01 10.52
N GLN A 93 5.21 -8.87 11.47
CA GLN A 93 6.51 -9.54 11.48
C GLN A 93 6.67 -10.50 10.29
N THR A 94 5.61 -11.23 9.93
CA THR A 94 5.60 -12.10 8.75
C THR A 94 5.86 -11.29 7.47
N LEU A 95 5.15 -10.19 7.30
CA LEU A 95 5.31 -9.30 6.14
C LEU A 95 6.69 -8.64 6.10
N LEU A 96 7.19 -8.15 7.24
CA LEU A 96 8.54 -7.58 7.35
C LEU A 96 9.60 -8.62 6.99
N GLY A 97 9.49 -9.85 7.51
CA GLY A 97 10.41 -10.94 7.18
C GLY A 97 10.40 -11.27 5.69
N HIS A 98 9.21 -11.30 5.07
CA HIS A 98 9.08 -11.56 3.63
C HIS A 98 9.75 -10.47 2.78
N VAL A 99 9.50 -9.19 3.08
CA VAL A 99 10.08 -8.07 2.35
C VAL A 99 11.59 -7.97 2.57
N THR A 100 12.05 -8.17 3.80
CA THR A 100 13.49 -8.13 4.11
C THR A 100 14.28 -9.23 3.41
N ALA A 101 13.70 -10.42 3.27
CA ALA A 101 14.32 -11.54 2.57
C ALA A 101 14.35 -11.38 1.04
N ASN A 102 13.57 -10.45 0.48
CA ASN A 102 13.41 -10.27 -0.96
C ASN A 102 13.60 -8.79 -1.36
N PRO A 103 14.82 -8.35 -1.68
CA PRO A 103 15.13 -6.93 -1.95
C PRO A 103 14.34 -6.31 -3.11
N GLN A 104 13.82 -7.12 -4.03
CA GLN A 104 12.95 -6.69 -5.14
C GLN A 104 11.50 -6.43 -4.71
N ILE A 105 11.16 -6.66 -3.45
CA ILE A 105 9.81 -6.45 -2.92
C ILE A 105 9.77 -5.16 -2.11
N VAL A 106 8.85 -4.27 -2.45
CA VAL A 106 8.52 -3.09 -1.63
C VAL A 106 7.14 -3.29 -1.00
N GLY A 107 7.08 -3.14 0.32
CA GLY A 107 5.85 -3.42 1.06
C GLY A 107 5.27 -2.18 1.75
N PHE A 108 3.93 -2.13 1.78
CA PHE A 108 3.18 -1.06 2.41
C PHE A 108 1.98 -1.57 3.20
N TYR A 109 1.71 -0.91 4.32
CA TYR A 109 0.40 -0.91 4.92
C TYR A 109 -0.48 0.14 4.22
N CYS A 110 -1.70 -0.27 3.84
CA CYS A 110 -2.71 0.59 3.24
C CYS A 110 -3.77 0.94 4.28
N PHE A 111 -3.94 2.23 4.54
CA PHE A 111 -4.87 2.77 5.53
C PHE A 111 -5.92 3.68 4.84
N PRO A 112 -7.02 3.11 4.34
CA PRO A 112 -8.12 3.90 3.77
C PRO A 112 -8.85 4.68 4.86
N THR A 113 -8.87 6.01 4.78
CA THR A 113 -9.51 6.88 5.76
C THR A 113 -11.00 7.10 5.43
N VAL A 114 -11.72 6.01 5.20
CA VAL A 114 -13.16 5.98 4.87
C VAL A 114 -13.88 4.89 5.66
N PHE A 115 -15.09 5.19 6.17
CA PHE A 115 -15.95 4.22 6.84
C PHE A 115 -17.07 3.70 5.95
N ASN A 116 -17.56 4.56 5.05
CA ASN A 116 -18.67 4.29 4.15
C ASN A 116 -18.21 4.57 2.72
N VAL A 117 -18.97 4.07 1.76
CA VAL A 117 -18.74 4.40 0.34
C VAL A 117 -18.79 5.92 0.17
N PRO A 118 -17.69 6.56 -0.27
CA PRO A 118 -17.68 7.99 -0.47
C PRO A 118 -18.61 8.36 -1.64
N PRO A 119 -19.32 9.51 -1.59
CA PRO A 119 -20.22 9.94 -2.65
C PRO A 119 -19.58 10.06 -4.03
N SER A 120 -18.26 10.28 -4.06
CA SER A 120 -17.46 10.52 -5.27
C SER A 120 -16.68 9.33 -5.76
N ASN A 121 -16.80 8.15 -5.17
CA ASN A 121 -16.00 6.95 -5.49
C ASN A 121 -14.45 7.13 -5.46
N PHE A 122 -13.93 8.26 -4.99
CA PHE A 122 -12.49 8.52 -4.92
C PHE A 122 -11.88 7.94 -3.63
N MET A 123 -11.74 6.62 -3.58
CA MET A 123 -11.07 5.97 -2.46
C MET A 123 -9.55 6.23 -2.47
N LEU A 124 -8.95 6.45 -3.64
CA LEU A 124 -7.51 6.71 -3.76
C LEU A 124 -7.06 7.95 -2.98
N ASP A 125 -7.82 9.06 -3.08
CA ASP A 125 -7.51 10.30 -2.37
C ASP A 125 -7.60 10.15 -0.85
N LYS A 126 -8.30 9.11 -0.39
CA LYS A 126 -8.51 8.79 1.03
C LYS A 126 -7.67 7.62 1.50
N THR A 127 -6.73 7.12 0.70
CA THR A 127 -5.87 5.99 1.05
C THR A 127 -4.44 6.44 1.27
N LEU A 128 -3.96 6.23 2.49
CA LEU A 128 -2.58 6.54 2.88
C LEU A 128 -1.78 5.26 3.01
N LEU A 129 -0.55 5.29 2.54
CA LEU A 129 0.44 4.22 2.66
C LEU A 129 1.47 4.54 3.73
N VAL A 130 1.84 3.52 4.49
CA VAL A 130 2.99 3.54 5.40
C VAL A 130 3.98 2.47 4.94
N GLY A 131 5.20 2.89 4.63
CA GLY A 131 6.27 1.97 4.22
C GLY A 131 6.71 1.07 5.36
N LEU A 132 6.96 -0.20 5.05
CA LEU A 132 7.35 -1.20 6.05
C LEU A 132 8.73 -0.94 6.66
N SER A 133 9.64 -0.29 5.93
CA SER A 133 10.99 0.02 6.44
C SER A 133 10.97 0.80 7.76
N GLY A 134 9.97 1.66 7.96
CA GLY A 134 9.80 2.39 9.21
C GLY A 134 9.32 1.54 10.39
N LEU A 135 8.85 0.32 10.15
CA LEU A 135 8.28 -0.57 11.16
C LEU A 135 9.23 -1.68 11.63
N ILE A 136 10.42 -1.79 11.03
CA ILE A 136 11.39 -2.87 11.29
C ILE A 136 11.76 -2.99 12.77
N SER A 137 11.91 -1.85 13.45
CA SER A 137 12.33 -1.79 14.85
C SER A 137 11.16 -1.74 15.85
N LEU A 138 9.91 -1.85 15.38
CA LEU A 138 8.75 -1.73 16.26
C LEU A 138 8.59 -3.00 17.12
N PRO A 139 8.77 -2.90 18.47
CA PRO A 139 8.62 -4.05 19.36
C PRO A 139 7.14 -4.43 19.52
N PRO A 140 6.82 -5.65 19.98
CA PRO A 140 5.45 -6.01 20.36
C PRO A 140 4.84 -4.99 21.31
N SER A 141 3.55 -4.72 21.16
CA SER A 141 2.86 -3.82 22.09
C SER A 141 2.65 -4.49 23.45
N SER A 142 2.35 -3.69 24.47
CA SER A 142 1.99 -4.19 25.80
C SER A 142 0.61 -4.88 25.85
N ARG A 143 -0.12 -4.96 24.74
CA ARG A 143 -1.40 -5.71 24.64
C ARG A 143 -1.13 -7.20 24.70
N SER A 144 -2.11 -7.98 25.16
CA SER A 144 -1.96 -9.43 25.43
C SER A 144 -1.47 -10.25 24.24
N ASN A 145 -1.78 -9.84 23.01
CA ASN A 145 -1.36 -10.48 21.76
C ASN A 145 -0.20 -9.75 21.05
N GLY A 146 0.36 -8.71 21.67
CA GLY A 146 1.41 -7.88 21.07
C GLY A 146 0.94 -6.94 19.98
N ASP A 147 -0.36 -6.94 19.62
CA ASP A 147 -0.90 -6.15 18.51
C ASP A 147 -0.80 -4.66 18.75
N HIS A 148 -0.58 -3.93 17.65
CA HIS A 148 -0.49 -2.49 17.65
C HIS A 148 -1.85 -1.84 17.38
N ARG A 149 -2.01 -0.64 17.94
CA ARG A 149 -3.04 0.28 17.48
C ARG A 149 -2.37 1.41 16.72
N ALA A 150 -2.72 1.55 15.44
CA ALA A 150 -2.27 2.64 14.61
C ALA A 150 -3.33 3.76 14.58
N TYR A 151 -2.85 5.00 14.64
CA TYR A 151 -3.67 6.21 14.49
C TYR A 151 -3.18 6.95 13.26
N ILE A 152 -4.05 7.07 12.26
CA ILE A 152 -3.73 7.70 10.98
C ILE A 152 -4.41 9.06 10.91
N TYR A 153 -3.61 10.10 10.70
CA TYR A 153 -4.05 11.48 10.58
C TYR A 153 -3.79 11.98 9.17
N PRO A 154 -4.82 12.06 8.31
CA PRO A 154 -4.66 12.75 7.03
C PRO A 154 -4.43 14.25 7.27
N ALA A 155 -3.43 14.81 6.61
CA ALA A 155 -3.05 16.23 6.77
C ALA A 155 -3.40 17.09 5.54
N GLY A 156 -4.13 16.52 4.57
CA GLY A 156 -4.40 17.15 3.28
C GLY A 156 -3.25 16.98 2.28
N ALA A 157 -3.48 17.36 1.02
CA ALA A 157 -2.50 17.28 -0.07
C ALA A 157 -1.80 15.90 -0.21
N GLY A 158 -2.51 14.81 0.06
CA GLY A 158 -1.98 13.46 -0.11
C GLY A 158 -0.95 12.99 0.93
N VAL A 159 -0.77 13.75 2.01
CA VAL A 159 0.16 13.38 3.09
C VAL A 159 -0.58 13.14 4.39
N GLY A 160 0.08 12.45 5.32
CA GLY A 160 -0.48 12.17 6.64
C GLY A 160 0.60 11.74 7.62
N THR A 161 0.14 11.41 8.82
CA THR A 161 0.98 10.88 9.89
C THR A 161 0.37 9.61 10.44
N ALA A 162 1.19 8.59 10.62
CA ALA A 162 0.85 7.35 11.31
C ALA A 162 1.55 7.29 12.66
N TRP A 163 0.79 7.01 13.71
CA TRP A 163 1.31 6.76 15.05
C TRP A 163 1.03 5.33 15.46
N PHE A 164 2.07 4.58 15.80
CA PHE A 164 1.96 3.24 16.37
C PHE A 164 2.18 3.32 17.88
N CYS A 165 1.20 2.89 18.65
CA CYS A 165 1.11 3.18 20.09
C CYS A 165 1.81 2.18 21.01
N SER A 166 2.58 1.27 20.52
CA SER A 166 3.33 0.36 21.41
C SER A 166 4.65 0.97 21.89
N ASP A 167 5.27 1.68 21.03
CA ASP A 167 6.37 2.61 21.26
C ASP A 167 5.95 3.86 20.49
N PRO A 168 6.04 5.10 20.98
CA PRO A 168 5.50 6.26 20.28
C PRO A 168 6.23 6.50 18.96
N LEU A 169 6.06 5.55 18.03
CA LEU A 169 6.64 5.61 16.70
C LEU A 169 5.73 6.45 15.80
N LYS A 170 6.26 7.58 15.39
CA LYS A 170 5.63 8.47 14.41
C LYS A 170 6.27 8.29 13.05
N LEU A 171 5.46 7.95 12.05
CA LEU A 171 5.89 7.77 10.66
C LEU A 171 5.15 8.74 9.75
N GLY A 172 5.79 9.11 8.64
CA GLY A 172 5.11 9.73 7.51
C GLY A 172 4.18 8.73 6.83
N ALA A 173 3.05 9.22 6.34
CA ALA A 173 2.15 8.48 5.47
C ALA A 173 1.92 9.30 4.19
N SER A 174 1.92 8.65 3.04
CA SER A 174 1.78 9.29 1.73
C SER A 174 0.57 8.72 0.99
N ASN A 175 -0.03 9.50 0.11
CA ASN A 175 -1.13 9.04 -0.72
C ASN A 175 -0.70 7.88 -1.61
N ILE A 176 -1.57 6.90 -1.79
CA ILE A 176 -1.30 5.70 -2.60
C ILE A 176 -0.95 6.05 -4.04
N VAL A 177 -1.60 7.06 -4.62
CA VAL A 177 -1.34 7.50 -6.00
C VAL A 177 0.07 8.06 -6.14
N ASP A 178 0.51 8.90 -5.20
CA ASP A 178 1.83 9.53 -5.23
C ASP A 178 2.94 8.48 -5.11
N VAL A 179 2.76 7.53 -4.18
CA VAL A 179 3.74 6.45 -3.97
C VAL A 179 3.83 5.55 -5.20
N VAL A 180 2.70 5.10 -5.74
CA VAL A 180 2.69 4.21 -6.91
C VAL A 180 3.21 4.92 -8.15
N ASN A 181 2.85 6.18 -8.36
CA ASN A 181 3.41 6.99 -9.44
C ASN A 181 4.95 7.07 -9.31
N GLY A 182 5.46 7.36 -8.11
CA GLY A 182 6.91 7.43 -7.88
C GLY A 182 7.63 6.13 -8.20
N LEU A 183 7.04 4.96 -7.85
CA LEU A 183 7.60 3.64 -8.17
C LEU A 183 7.62 3.39 -9.68
N ILE A 184 6.53 3.72 -10.39
CA ILE A 184 6.45 3.55 -11.86
C ILE A 184 7.40 4.52 -12.57
N ASP A 185 7.44 5.78 -12.15
CA ASP A 185 8.33 6.79 -12.74
C ASP A 185 9.81 6.41 -12.56
N GLN A 186 10.16 5.84 -11.40
CA GLN A 186 11.51 5.34 -11.13
C GLN A 186 11.83 4.13 -12.03
N TRP A 187 10.93 3.15 -12.13
CA TRP A 187 11.11 2.01 -13.02
C TRP A 187 11.29 2.43 -14.48
N ILE A 188 10.46 3.38 -14.98
CA ILE A 188 10.61 3.90 -16.35
C ILE A 188 11.99 4.52 -16.57
N LYS A 189 12.53 5.24 -15.58
CA LYS A 189 13.87 5.81 -15.69
C LYS A 189 14.96 4.76 -15.73
N ASP A 190 14.84 3.71 -14.92
CA ASP A 190 15.88 2.72 -14.74
C ASP A 190 15.90 1.70 -15.89
N ASP A 191 14.73 1.24 -16.33
CA ASP A 191 14.60 0.20 -17.36
C ASP A 191 14.45 0.79 -18.79
N PHE A 192 14.05 2.05 -18.93
CA PHE A 192 13.89 2.75 -20.22
C PHE A 192 14.65 4.09 -20.22
N PRO A 193 16.00 4.09 -20.19
CA PRO A 193 16.75 5.33 -20.28
C PRO A 193 16.45 6.03 -21.63
N PRO A 194 16.50 7.36 -21.70
CA PRO A 194 16.11 8.16 -22.89
C PRO A 194 16.77 7.73 -24.20
N SER A 195 17.93 7.08 -24.14
CA SER A 195 18.65 6.55 -25.30
C SER A 195 18.01 5.32 -25.97
N LEU A 196 17.04 4.66 -25.31
CA LEU A 196 16.34 3.48 -25.81
C LEU A 196 14.96 3.79 -26.41
N ASN A 197 14.51 5.06 -26.39
CA ASN A 197 13.25 5.49 -27.03
C ASN A 197 13.29 5.43 -28.56
N GLU A 198 14.41 5.07 -29.17
CA GLU A 198 14.52 4.79 -30.57
C GLU A 198 14.37 3.29 -30.84
N LYS A 199 13.11 2.86 -31.08
CA LYS A 199 12.73 1.69 -31.83
C LYS A 199 13.22 0.31 -31.34
N ARG A 200 12.57 -0.28 -30.32
CA ARG A 200 12.36 -1.73 -30.35
C ARG A 200 10.87 -2.04 -30.44
N PRO A 201 10.41 -2.64 -31.58
CA PRO A 201 9.10 -3.30 -31.56
C PRO A 201 9.21 -4.46 -30.54
N PHE A 202 8.22 -4.56 -29.66
CA PHE A 202 8.04 -5.66 -28.72
C PHE A 202 8.08 -6.97 -29.49
N GLN A 203 9.03 -7.85 -29.21
CA GLN A 203 9.07 -9.17 -29.84
C GLN A 203 8.37 -10.19 -28.92
N ALA A 204 7.55 -11.06 -29.50
CA ALA A 204 6.77 -12.07 -28.78
C ALA A 204 7.62 -13.06 -27.96
N GLU A 205 8.93 -13.09 -28.16
CA GLU A 205 9.89 -13.90 -27.41
C GLU A 205 10.12 -13.39 -25.99
N ASP A 206 9.79 -12.12 -25.71
CA ASP A 206 9.92 -11.52 -24.36
C ASP A 206 8.81 -12.03 -23.42
N GLU A 207 7.70 -12.58 -23.92
CA GLU A 207 6.63 -13.16 -23.11
C GLU A 207 7.04 -14.43 -22.36
N ALA A 208 7.96 -15.21 -22.90
CA ALA A 208 8.40 -16.48 -22.32
C ALA A 208 9.37 -16.31 -21.14
N ALA A 209 10.06 -15.16 -21.06
CA ALA A 209 11.03 -14.87 -19.99
C ALA A 209 10.37 -14.37 -18.68
N TRP A 210 9.11 -13.97 -18.73
CA TRP A 210 8.39 -13.35 -17.60
C TRP A 210 7.30 -14.30 -17.07
N GLY A 211 7.69 -15.27 -16.30
CA GLY A 211 6.78 -16.25 -15.72
C GLY A 211 5.52 -15.61 -15.10
N GLY A 212 4.48 -15.48 -15.91
CA GLY A 212 3.10 -15.28 -15.46
C GLY A 212 2.59 -13.86 -15.26
N VAL A 213 3.35 -12.79 -15.52
CA VAL A 213 2.83 -11.42 -15.45
C VAL A 213 3.06 -10.67 -16.74
N VAL A 214 2.06 -10.65 -17.60
CA VAL A 214 2.09 -9.84 -18.82
C VAL A 214 1.65 -8.42 -18.48
N MET A 215 2.60 -7.51 -18.31
CA MET A 215 2.35 -6.09 -18.52
C MET A 215 2.45 -5.85 -20.03
N SER A 216 1.34 -5.85 -20.76
CA SER A 216 1.37 -5.41 -22.14
C SER A 216 1.37 -3.89 -22.20
N ILE A 217 2.51 -3.33 -22.56
CA ILE A 217 2.63 -1.91 -22.92
C ILE A 217 2.03 -1.77 -24.31
N LEU A 218 0.83 -1.21 -24.42
CA LEU A 218 0.30 -0.76 -25.69
C LEU A 218 0.87 0.62 -25.96
N PRO A 219 1.45 0.87 -27.16
CA PRO A 219 1.87 2.21 -27.54
C PRO A 219 0.64 3.16 -27.52
N PRO A 220 0.82 4.44 -27.17
CA PRO A 220 -0.27 5.42 -27.25
C PRO A 220 -0.78 5.43 -28.70
N ARG A 221 -2.09 5.31 -28.86
CA ARG A 221 -2.72 5.51 -30.18
C ARG A 221 -2.43 6.96 -30.59
N ALA A 222 -1.75 7.10 -31.72
CA ALA A 222 -1.64 8.40 -32.36
C ALA A 222 -3.05 8.95 -32.63
N ALA A 223 -3.28 10.18 -32.18
CA ALA A 223 -4.51 10.95 -32.45
C ALA A 223 -4.56 11.36 -33.91
#